data_ba588d0b3ea3ede3d515f23675ab8cc5
#
_entry.id   ba588d0b3ea3ede3d515f23675ab8cc5
#
_cell.length_a   1.000
_cell.length_b   1.000
_cell.length_c   1.000
_cell.angle_alpha   90.00
_cell.angle_beta   90.00
_cell.angle_gamma   90.00
#
_symmetry.space_group_name_H-M   'P 1'
#
loop_
_entity.id
_entity.type
_entity.pdbx_description
1 polymer ?
#
loop_
_entity_poly.entity_id
_entity_poly.type
_entity_poly.pdbx_seq_one_letter_code
_entity_poly.pdbx_strand_id
1 'polypeptide(L)'
;MRVTEQQVFGFLVNSYQRARSRALRLQEHLATGKQVLQPSDDPGRFHRIVGEHITLTRLEQRLRNISTATTRVELADTSLQGTTATLSRIRQLAVQYASDTNGAAERTAGAHEVRALLQHLLQLGNAEFDENQPVFGGTSRHGFAAGLVVSTPITLTNTVADTLTVRIDGVTSGLIDLTNGTETLSGPELAARVQSRINTDSTLLAVGKSVSVTYENGRLVIASNSEGPNATAEVVGGSARSLLGFNGGSAGDGASTFVPTVVTHVASTNVGGATISQGQVRDPSVRSFDNHLIRFTGPASFDVLNTSAPVAVTANAANAGRVGVIDAGVIDHQRVTLDSYEIQFTSSSQYSVVNTTTGSTLSTGNSYVSGGAIEFDGLRVVLAHEQAGAPVTGDRFAVTLVPKTVLSGQTYVSGAAITFDGIQFAISDGTASPAAGDLFHVVSQSRYAGDSSIHEIEVADGEVISTSVPGHEVFSGPNVNVFEAVQHLLAALRGNFRAGVEESLGDLDHALSQVSAAQAEVGAIANRLEATSSALDDARVLATNTLSSFEDIDLARTISDLTLQEYAIQAAGETLGRIFDNSLLKHLR
;
A
#
# COMPACT_ATOMS: atom_id res chain seq x y z
N MET A 1 -76.90 54.39 -16.72
CA MET A 1 -76.92 52.94 -16.42
C MET A 1 -77.26 52.79 -14.92
N ARG A 2 -78.45 52.19 -14.60
CA ARG A 2 -78.81 51.87 -13.22
C ARG A 2 -78.06 50.59 -12.86
N VAL A 3 -77.05 50.67 -12.01
CA VAL A 3 -76.42 49.49 -11.40
C VAL A 3 -77.45 48.91 -10.43
N THR A 4 -77.88 47.66 -10.63
CA THR A 4 -78.87 47.03 -9.73
C THR A 4 -78.22 46.70 -8.39
N GLU A 5 -78.96 46.80 -7.29
CA GLU A 5 -78.45 46.46 -5.91
C GLU A 5 -77.81 45.09 -5.90
N GLN A 6 -78.32 44.16 -6.66
CA GLN A 6 -77.81 42.81 -6.82
C GLN A 6 -76.40 42.75 -7.45
N GLN A 7 -76.08 43.64 -8.40
CA GLN A 7 -74.75 43.76 -9.01
C GLN A 7 -73.74 44.37 -8.01
N VAL A 8 -74.14 45.36 -7.21
CA VAL A 8 -73.31 45.96 -6.18
C VAL A 8 -72.97 44.93 -5.09
N PHE A 9 -74.01 44.15 -4.66
CA PHE A 9 -73.79 43.08 -3.70
C PHE A 9 -72.87 41.98 -4.23
N GLY A 10 -73.08 41.50 -5.46
CA GLY A 10 -72.18 40.54 -6.11
C GLY A 10 -70.74 41.01 -6.21
N PHE A 11 -70.55 42.28 -6.56
CA PHE A 11 -69.21 42.91 -6.59
C PHE A 11 -68.55 42.95 -5.23
N LEU A 12 -69.24 43.29 -4.17
CA LEU A 12 -68.72 43.40 -2.80
C LEU A 12 -68.40 41.99 -2.25
N VAL A 13 -69.27 40.99 -2.44
CA VAL A 13 -68.98 39.59 -2.04
C VAL A 13 -67.73 39.07 -2.75
N ASN A 14 -67.63 39.30 -4.04
CA ASN A 14 -66.44 38.88 -4.81
C ASN A 14 -65.15 39.61 -4.35
N SER A 15 -65.27 40.87 -3.96
CA SER A 15 -64.13 41.66 -3.46
C SER A 15 -63.71 41.16 -2.06
N TYR A 16 -64.69 40.89 -1.17
CA TYR A 16 -64.43 40.26 0.14
C TYR A 16 -63.76 38.89 0.03
N GLN A 17 -64.26 38.02 -0.84
CA GLN A 17 -63.68 36.70 -1.07
C GLN A 17 -62.24 36.80 -1.60
N ARG A 18 -61.97 37.73 -2.52
CA ARG A 18 -60.63 37.97 -3.06
C ARG A 18 -59.66 38.52 -1.99
N ALA A 19 -60.13 39.46 -1.15
CA ALA A 19 -59.31 39.97 -0.05
C ALA A 19 -58.98 38.86 0.97
N ARG A 20 -59.99 38.05 1.34
CA ARG A 20 -59.80 36.90 2.24
C ARG A 20 -58.82 35.88 1.67
N SER A 21 -58.94 35.51 0.39
CA SER A 21 -58.00 34.57 -0.27
C SER A 21 -56.58 35.13 -0.34
N ARG A 22 -56.41 36.45 -0.52
CA ARG A 22 -55.10 37.10 -0.49
C ARG A 22 -54.52 37.11 0.93
N ALA A 23 -55.33 37.42 1.97
CA ALA A 23 -54.89 37.37 3.35
C ALA A 23 -54.42 35.99 3.77
N LEU A 24 -55.14 34.91 3.41
CA LEU A 24 -54.76 33.54 3.69
C LEU A 24 -53.44 33.17 3.01
N ARG A 25 -53.20 33.57 1.75
CA ARG A 25 -51.91 33.37 1.06
C ARG A 25 -50.77 34.12 1.75
N LEU A 26 -50.98 35.39 2.15
CA LEU A 26 -49.98 36.16 2.88
C LEU A 26 -49.66 35.54 4.25
N GLN A 27 -50.66 34.97 4.94
CA GLN A 27 -50.44 34.20 6.18
C GLN A 27 -49.62 32.92 5.92
N GLU A 28 -49.87 32.21 4.83
CA GLU A 28 -49.13 31.04 4.43
C GLU A 28 -47.66 31.38 4.10
N HIS A 29 -47.43 32.48 3.33
CA HIS A 29 -46.10 33.01 3.05
C HIS A 29 -45.37 33.42 4.35
N LEU A 30 -46.05 34.09 5.29
CA LEU A 30 -45.50 34.44 6.60
C LEU A 30 -45.16 33.23 7.47
N ALA A 31 -46.00 32.21 7.45
CA ALA A 31 -45.80 30.97 8.21
C ALA A 31 -44.63 30.14 7.67
N THR A 32 -44.42 30.13 6.37
CA THR A 32 -43.34 29.38 5.69
C THR A 32 -42.06 30.18 5.50
N GLY A 33 -42.11 31.52 5.56
CA GLY A 33 -41.02 32.41 5.22
C GLY A 33 -40.70 32.49 3.72
N LYS A 34 -41.50 31.80 2.87
CA LYS A 34 -41.26 31.65 1.44
C LYS A 34 -42.28 32.38 0.59
N GLN A 35 -41.82 33.02 -0.48
CA GLN A 35 -42.69 33.74 -1.43
C GLN A 35 -43.24 32.79 -2.50
N VAL A 36 -42.49 31.73 -2.88
CA VAL A 36 -42.88 30.75 -3.89
C VAL A 36 -42.93 29.38 -3.23
N LEU A 37 -44.12 28.81 -3.09
CA LEU A 37 -44.34 27.52 -2.43
C LEU A 37 -44.60 26.39 -3.46
N GLN A 38 -45.19 26.73 -4.58
CA GLN A 38 -45.59 25.77 -5.60
C GLN A 38 -45.39 26.34 -7.02
N PRO A 39 -45.24 25.48 -8.04
CA PRO A 39 -44.98 25.90 -9.43
C PRO A 39 -46.02 26.88 -9.98
N SER A 40 -47.28 26.83 -9.46
CA SER A 40 -48.37 27.72 -9.89
C SER A 40 -48.25 29.15 -9.39
N ASP A 41 -47.44 29.43 -8.36
CA ASP A 41 -47.28 30.77 -7.79
C ASP A 41 -46.42 31.64 -8.73
N ASP A 42 -45.28 31.14 -9.16
CA ASP A 42 -44.39 31.74 -10.15
C ASP A 42 -43.55 30.63 -10.86
N PRO A 43 -43.95 30.14 -12.04
CA PRO A 43 -43.25 29.08 -12.73
C PRO A 43 -41.80 29.42 -13.07
N GLY A 44 -41.52 30.69 -13.37
CA GLY A 44 -40.17 31.16 -13.73
C GLY A 44 -39.22 31.17 -12.54
N ARG A 45 -39.69 31.71 -11.40
CA ARG A 45 -38.90 31.68 -10.14
C ARG A 45 -38.77 30.26 -9.63
N PHE A 46 -39.84 29.46 -9.65
CA PHE A 46 -39.81 28.08 -9.18
C PHE A 46 -38.74 27.24 -9.90
N HIS A 47 -38.63 27.40 -11.24
CA HIS A 47 -37.59 26.73 -12.01
C HIS A 47 -36.17 27.13 -11.58
N ARG A 48 -35.94 28.41 -11.25
CA ARG A 48 -34.65 28.89 -10.73
C ARG A 48 -34.36 28.35 -9.33
N ILE A 49 -35.36 28.35 -8.44
CA ILE A 49 -35.26 27.76 -7.08
C ILE A 49 -34.83 26.31 -7.16
N VAL A 50 -35.46 25.49 -8.01
CA VAL A 50 -35.07 24.09 -8.19
C VAL A 50 -33.64 23.98 -8.74
N GLY A 51 -33.25 24.83 -9.67
CA GLY A 51 -31.87 24.88 -10.20
C GLY A 51 -30.84 25.18 -9.10
N GLU A 52 -31.11 26.18 -8.24
CA GLU A 52 -30.23 26.54 -7.13
C GLU A 52 -30.16 25.45 -6.07
N HIS A 53 -31.25 24.76 -5.74
CA HIS A 53 -31.22 23.61 -4.83
C HIS A 53 -30.37 22.47 -5.36
N ILE A 54 -30.42 22.18 -6.67
CA ILE A 54 -29.55 21.17 -7.31
C ILE A 54 -28.07 21.60 -7.18
N THR A 55 -27.79 22.89 -7.42
CA THR A 55 -26.43 23.45 -7.31
C THR A 55 -25.92 23.33 -5.88
N LEU A 56 -26.72 23.72 -4.88
CA LEU A 56 -26.36 23.59 -3.47
C LEU A 56 -26.08 22.13 -3.07
N THR A 57 -26.95 21.21 -3.47
CA THR A 57 -26.76 19.77 -3.19
C THR A 57 -25.43 19.25 -3.78
N ARG A 58 -25.08 19.67 -4.99
CA ARG A 58 -23.80 19.31 -5.62
C ARG A 58 -22.61 19.91 -4.86
N LEU A 59 -22.68 21.19 -4.50
CA LEU A 59 -21.61 21.85 -3.73
C LEU A 59 -21.41 21.19 -2.36
N GLU A 60 -22.48 20.85 -1.66
CA GLU A 60 -22.41 20.14 -0.38
C GLU A 60 -21.79 18.74 -0.55
N GLN A 61 -22.12 18.03 -1.62
CA GLN A 61 -21.51 16.72 -1.88
C GLN A 61 -20.02 16.84 -2.16
N ARG A 62 -19.61 17.84 -2.96
CA ARG A 62 -18.19 18.10 -3.24
C ARG A 62 -17.42 18.49 -1.97
N LEU A 63 -18.00 19.33 -1.12
CA LEU A 63 -17.41 19.69 0.18
C LEU A 63 -17.22 18.46 1.09
N ARG A 64 -18.20 17.55 1.13
CA ARG A 64 -18.06 16.28 1.88
C ARG A 64 -16.92 15.42 1.30
N ASN A 65 -16.82 15.32 -0.03
CA ASN A 65 -15.75 14.57 -0.68
C ASN A 65 -14.37 15.15 -0.35
N ILE A 66 -14.24 16.49 -0.39
CA ILE A 66 -13.01 17.19 -0.02
C ILE A 66 -12.67 16.95 1.44
N SER A 67 -13.63 17.05 2.36
CA SER A 67 -13.39 16.79 3.80
C SER A 67 -12.84 15.37 4.04
N THR A 68 -13.40 14.36 3.36
CA THR A 68 -12.90 12.99 3.44
C THR A 68 -11.47 12.87 2.88
N ALA A 69 -11.22 13.51 1.74
CA ALA A 69 -9.89 13.52 1.12
C ALA A 69 -8.85 14.24 1.99
N THR A 70 -9.22 15.37 2.60
CA THR A 70 -8.34 16.12 3.51
C THR A 70 -7.90 15.27 4.69
N THR A 71 -8.82 14.54 5.33
CA THR A 71 -8.48 13.63 6.45
C THR A 71 -7.51 12.54 6.01
N ARG A 72 -7.67 12.00 4.79
CA ARG A 72 -6.75 10.99 4.24
C ARG A 72 -5.35 11.58 3.99
N VAL A 73 -5.29 12.77 3.42
CA VAL A 73 -4.04 13.48 3.13
C VAL A 73 -3.31 13.88 4.42
N GLU A 74 -4.02 14.33 5.45
CA GLU A 74 -3.47 14.63 6.77
C GLU A 74 -2.87 13.39 7.44
N LEU A 75 -3.52 12.24 7.31
CA LEU A 75 -2.98 10.97 7.82
C LEU A 75 -1.72 10.55 7.05
N ALA A 76 -1.70 10.74 5.72
CA ALA A 76 -0.51 10.51 4.90
C ALA A 76 0.66 11.41 5.34
N ASP A 77 0.42 12.70 5.53
CA ASP A 77 1.44 13.65 5.99
C ASP A 77 1.98 13.27 7.38
N THR A 78 1.10 12.94 8.33
CA THR A 78 1.49 12.47 9.67
C THR A 78 2.37 11.22 9.60
N SER A 79 2.02 10.26 8.75
CA SER A 79 2.78 9.03 8.55
C SER A 79 4.15 9.30 7.92
N LEU A 80 4.24 10.23 6.96
CA LEU A 80 5.50 10.64 6.33
C LEU A 80 6.40 11.42 7.29
N GLN A 81 5.83 12.28 8.13
CA GLN A 81 6.57 12.96 9.20
C GLN A 81 7.17 11.95 10.19
N GLY A 82 6.38 10.98 10.63
CA GLY A 82 6.84 9.88 11.48
C GLY A 82 7.95 9.06 10.81
N THR A 83 7.82 8.79 9.51
CA THR A 83 8.81 8.08 8.70
C THR A 83 10.13 8.87 8.63
N THR A 84 10.08 10.15 8.32
CA THR A 84 11.25 11.04 8.26
C THR A 84 11.97 11.11 9.62
N ALA A 85 11.22 11.24 10.71
CA ALA A 85 11.78 11.25 12.07
C ALA A 85 12.46 9.92 12.42
N THR A 86 11.81 8.79 12.07
CA THR A 86 12.35 7.45 12.32
C THR A 86 13.60 7.17 11.49
N LEU A 87 13.60 7.51 10.20
CA LEU A 87 14.78 7.38 9.34
C LEU A 87 15.94 8.26 9.81
N SER A 88 15.65 9.48 10.26
CA SER A 88 16.66 10.37 10.84
C SER A 88 17.29 9.76 12.10
N ARG A 89 16.50 9.09 12.94
CA ARG A 89 17.02 8.35 14.11
C ARG A 89 17.88 7.16 13.71
N ILE A 90 17.43 6.38 12.70
CA ILE A 90 18.20 5.25 12.16
C ILE A 90 19.55 5.75 11.61
N ARG A 91 19.54 6.85 10.86
CA ARG A 91 20.76 7.47 10.32
C ARG A 91 21.73 7.92 11.44
N GLN A 92 21.21 8.50 12.51
CA GLN A 92 22.03 8.86 13.68
C GLN A 92 22.71 7.63 14.28
N LEU A 93 21.98 6.52 14.41
CA LEU A 93 22.54 5.26 14.88
C LEU A 93 23.59 4.72 13.91
N ALA A 94 23.34 4.75 12.60
CA ALA A 94 24.30 4.34 11.60
C ALA A 94 25.61 5.14 11.71
N VAL A 95 25.54 6.47 11.82
CA VAL A 95 26.73 7.33 12.05
C VAL A 95 27.45 6.96 13.35
N GLN A 96 26.72 6.72 14.42
CA GLN A 96 27.30 6.32 15.70
C GLN A 96 28.07 5.00 15.57
N TYR A 97 27.47 3.99 14.93
CA TYR A 97 28.06 2.65 14.85
C TYR A 97 29.04 2.44 13.67
N ALA A 98 29.15 3.41 12.76
CA ALA A 98 30.22 3.46 11.77
C ALA A 98 31.59 3.74 12.39
N SER A 99 31.66 4.29 13.61
CA SER A 99 32.92 4.59 14.30
C SER A 99 33.69 3.32 14.67
N ASP A 100 35.03 3.37 14.52
CA ASP A 100 35.96 2.31 14.93
C ASP A 100 35.95 2.02 16.43
N THR A 101 35.45 2.95 17.25
CA THR A 101 35.40 2.79 18.70
C THR A 101 34.31 1.80 19.15
N ASN A 102 33.36 1.44 18.27
CA ASN A 102 32.31 0.51 18.59
C ASN A 102 32.69 -0.92 18.19
N GLY A 103 32.65 -1.83 19.15
CA GLY A 103 32.89 -3.25 18.93
C GLY A 103 31.62 -4.02 18.50
N ALA A 104 31.75 -5.34 18.39
CA ALA A 104 30.66 -6.23 17.99
C ALA A 104 29.48 -6.20 18.96
N ALA A 105 29.72 -6.06 20.26
CA ALA A 105 28.67 -6.04 21.28
C ALA A 105 27.83 -4.76 21.19
N GLU A 106 28.46 -3.61 20.99
CA GLU A 106 27.79 -2.32 20.82
C GLU A 106 26.99 -2.28 19.54
N ARG A 107 27.54 -2.77 18.41
CA ARG A 107 26.80 -2.87 17.14
C ARG A 107 25.63 -3.83 17.22
N THR A 108 25.76 -4.95 17.95
CA THR A 108 24.63 -5.86 18.21
C THR A 108 23.52 -5.17 19.03
N ALA A 109 23.89 -4.37 20.04
CA ALA A 109 22.92 -3.58 20.80
C ALA A 109 22.21 -2.55 19.89
N GLY A 110 22.95 -1.86 19.02
CA GLY A 110 22.40 -0.96 18.01
C GLY A 110 21.44 -1.66 17.04
N ALA A 111 21.75 -2.89 16.65
CA ALA A 111 20.89 -3.69 15.80
C ALA A 111 19.49 -3.96 16.42
N HIS A 112 19.41 -4.09 17.76
CA HIS A 112 18.10 -4.24 18.42
C HIS A 112 17.26 -2.97 18.32
N GLU A 113 17.87 -1.77 18.46
CA GLU A 113 17.18 -0.50 18.30
C GLU A 113 16.73 -0.30 16.84
N VAL A 114 17.63 -0.53 15.87
CA VAL A 114 17.31 -0.43 14.44
C VAL A 114 16.18 -1.39 14.04
N ARG A 115 16.14 -2.61 14.58
CA ARG A 115 15.04 -3.55 14.38
C ARG A 115 13.70 -2.98 14.86
N ALA A 116 13.65 -2.40 16.05
CA ALA A 116 12.44 -1.81 16.59
C ALA A 116 11.96 -0.63 15.72
N LEU A 117 12.90 0.19 15.25
CA LEU A 117 12.62 1.30 14.33
C LEU A 117 12.14 0.81 12.95
N LEU A 118 12.68 -0.30 12.44
CA LEU A 118 12.19 -0.94 11.21
C LEU A 118 10.75 -1.43 11.35
N GLN A 119 10.41 -2.05 12.49
CA GLN A 119 9.03 -2.45 12.78
C GLN A 119 8.10 -1.23 12.84
N HIS A 120 8.55 -0.13 13.42
CA HIS A 120 7.79 1.12 13.45
C HIS A 120 7.62 1.73 12.04
N LEU A 121 8.66 1.72 11.19
CA LEU A 121 8.55 2.15 9.79
C LEU A 121 7.53 1.33 9.01
N LEU A 122 7.49 0.01 9.21
CA LEU A 122 6.48 -0.85 8.59
C LEU A 122 5.06 -0.49 9.05
N GLN A 123 4.87 -0.12 10.32
CA GLN A 123 3.58 0.37 10.81
C GLN A 123 3.17 1.68 10.15
N LEU A 124 4.10 2.63 10.00
CA LEU A 124 3.84 3.91 9.34
C LEU A 124 3.51 3.74 7.84
N GLY A 125 4.26 2.88 7.14
CA GLY A 125 3.98 2.55 5.75
C GLY A 125 2.65 1.81 5.52
N ASN A 126 2.16 1.14 6.56
CA ASN A 126 0.88 0.42 6.57
C ASN A 126 -0.24 1.19 7.29
N ALA A 127 -0.12 2.51 7.41
CA ALA A 127 -1.19 3.34 8.00
C ALA A 127 -2.51 3.18 7.22
N GLU A 128 -3.62 3.01 7.94
CA GLU A 128 -4.96 2.81 7.37
C GLU A 128 -5.83 4.02 7.63
N PHE A 129 -6.59 4.44 6.61
CA PHE A 129 -7.53 5.56 6.70
C PHE A 129 -8.90 5.11 7.22
N ASP A 130 -9.36 3.93 6.77
CA ASP A 130 -10.63 3.31 7.17
C ASP A 130 -10.41 1.80 7.21
N GLU A 131 -11.35 1.03 7.76
CA GLU A 131 -11.25 -0.43 7.80
C GLU A 131 -10.82 -0.98 6.43
N ASN A 132 -9.59 -1.51 6.36
CA ASN A 132 -9.00 -2.10 5.17
C ASN A 132 -8.69 -1.14 3.99
N GLN A 133 -8.50 0.16 4.22
CA GLN A 133 -8.04 1.11 3.21
C GLN A 133 -6.67 1.70 3.57
N PRO A 134 -5.57 1.10 3.12
CA PRO A 134 -4.25 1.64 3.39
C PRO A 134 -4.05 2.99 2.70
N VAL A 135 -3.41 3.91 3.40
CA VAL A 135 -3.14 5.28 2.90
C VAL A 135 -2.26 5.24 1.65
N PHE A 136 -1.26 4.37 1.65
CA PHE A 136 -0.24 4.24 0.59
C PHE A 136 -0.51 3.05 -0.35
N GLY A 137 -1.66 2.37 -0.24
CA GLY A 137 -1.99 1.18 -1.02
C GLY A 137 -2.44 1.43 -2.46
N GLY A 138 -2.54 2.68 -2.88
CA GLY A 138 -3.18 3.05 -4.14
C GLY A 138 -4.70 2.89 -4.04
N THR A 139 -5.35 2.45 -5.11
CA THR A 139 -6.79 2.15 -5.14
C THR A 139 -7.09 0.70 -4.82
N SER A 140 -6.05 -0.11 -4.58
CA SER A 140 -6.18 -1.54 -4.31
C SER A 140 -6.93 -1.76 -2.99
N ARG A 141 -8.15 -2.20 -3.11
CA ARG A 141 -8.92 -2.81 -2.02
C ARG A 141 -8.64 -4.30 -2.07
N HIS A 142 -7.65 -4.77 -1.30
CA HIS A 142 -7.38 -6.19 -1.11
C HIS A 142 -7.21 -7.02 -2.40
N GLY A 143 -6.15 -6.73 -3.14
CA GLY A 143 -5.67 -7.63 -4.20
C GLY A 143 -4.77 -8.72 -3.62
N PHE A 144 -5.03 -9.98 -3.95
CA PHE A 144 -4.12 -11.08 -3.65
C PHE A 144 -2.76 -10.83 -4.29
N ALA A 145 -1.75 -10.68 -3.49
CA ALA A 145 -0.39 -10.80 -3.94
C ALA A 145 0.06 -12.25 -3.76
N ALA A 146 -0.29 -13.10 -4.71
CA ALA A 146 0.33 -14.42 -4.80
C ALA A 146 1.78 -14.26 -5.22
N GLY A 147 2.66 -14.68 -4.35
CA GLY A 147 4.07 -14.57 -4.62
C GLY A 147 4.62 -15.76 -5.39
N LEU A 148 4.67 -15.71 -6.70
CA LEU A 148 5.59 -16.51 -7.48
C LEU A 148 6.46 -15.57 -8.31
N VAL A 149 7.77 -15.57 -8.08
CA VAL A 149 8.72 -15.00 -9.02
C VAL A 149 8.92 -16.02 -10.13
N VAL A 150 8.23 -15.84 -11.24
CA VAL A 150 8.47 -16.62 -12.44
C VAL A 150 9.51 -15.89 -13.25
N SER A 151 10.75 -16.24 -13.03
CA SER A 151 11.88 -15.77 -13.88
C SER A 151 11.99 -16.56 -15.19
N THR A 152 11.21 -17.64 -15.31
CA THR A 152 11.21 -18.53 -16.50
C THR A 152 9.78 -18.80 -16.95
N PRO A 153 9.53 -19.10 -18.24
CA PRO A 153 8.24 -19.52 -18.74
C PRO A 153 7.71 -20.72 -17.95
N ILE A 154 6.44 -20.66 -17.55
CA ILE A 154 5.76 -21.78 -16.89
C ILE A 154 5.30 -22.76 -17.96
N THR A 155 5.64 -24.04 -17.79
CA THR A 155 5.11 -25.11 -18.64
C THR A 155 3.91 -25.74 -17.96
N LEU A 156 2.72 -25.55 -18.55
CA LEU A 156 1.51 -26.26 -18.19
C LEU A 156 1.50 -27.60 -18.94
N THR A 157 1.35 -28.71 -18.22
CA THR A 157 1.36 -30.05 -18.83
C THR A 157 -0.02 -30.69 -18.75
N ASN A 158 -0.50 -31.26 -19.86
CA ASN A 158 -1.84 -31.85 -19.96
C ASN A 158 -1.94 -33.27 -19.38
N THR A 159 -1.04 -33.72 -18.54
CA THR A 159 -1.02 -35.10 -18.03
C THR A 159 -1.85 -35.33 -16.78
N VAL A 160 -2.11 -34.30 -15.99
CA VAL A 160 -3.13 -34.27 -14.92
C VAL A 160 -3.57 -32.81 -14.86
N ALA A 161 -4.82 -32.54 -15.19
CA ALA A 161 -5.36 -31.19 -15.34
C ALA A 161 -4.73 -30.18 -14.35
N ASP A 162 -3.99 -29.19 -14.89
CA ASP A 162 -3.54 -28.05 -14.10
C ASP A 162 -4.75 -27.20 -13.75
N THR A 163 -5.39 -27.57 -12.66
CA THR A 163 -6.68 -27.03 -12.24
C THR A 163 -6.53 -25.99 -11.15
N LEU A 164 -7.46 -25.04 -11.13
CA LEU A 164 -7.57 -24.00 -10.11
C LEU A 164 -8.99 -23.95 -9.56
N THR A 165 -9.14 -23.72 -8.27
CA THR A 165 -10.42 -23.39 -7.64
C THR A 165 -10.25 -22.07 -6.91
N VAL A 166 -11.08 -21.10 -7.22
CA VAL A 166 -11.04 -19.77 -6.61
C VAL A 166 -12.35 -19.46 -5.89
N ARG A 167 -12.26 -18.61 -4.87
CA ARG A 167 -13.43 -18.04 -4.21
C ARG A 167 -13.41 -16.54 -4.47
N ILE A 168 -14.43 -16.03 -5.14
CA ILE A 168 -14.57 -14.62 -5.49
C ILE A 168 -15.79 -14.07 -4.77
N ASP A 169 -15.60 -13.06 -3.93
CA ASP A 169 -16.66 -12.41 -3.14
C ASP A 169 -17.54 -13.43 -2.38
N GLY A 170 -16.87 -14.41 -1.76
CA GLY A 170 -17.53 -15.49 -1.02
C GLY A 170 -18.08 -16.65 -1.88
N VAL A 171 -18.11 -16.52 -3.20
CA VAL A 171 -18.60 -17.56 -4.13
C VAL A 171 -17.43 -18.42 -4.62
N THR A 172 -17.50 -19.72 -4.41
CA THR A 172 -16.45 -20.66 -4.84
C THR A 172 -16.74 -21.13 -6.27
N SER A 173 -15.74 -21.04 -7.14
CA SER A 173 -15.82 -21.55 -8.53
C SER A 173 -15.92 -23.07 -8.58
N GLY A 174 -16.28 -23.60 -9.73
CA GLY A 174 -16.01 -24.99 -10.09
C GLY A 174 -14.51 -25.28 -10.16
N LEU A 175 -14.17 -26.48 -10.58
CA LEU A 175 -12.79 -26.82 -10.90
C LEU A 175 -12.43 -26.25 -12.27
N ILE A 176 -11.59 -25.22 -12.29
CA ILE A 176 -11.20 -24.48 -13.49
C ILE A 176 -9.97 -25.16 -14.10
N ASP A 177 -10.08 -25.67 -15.31
CA ASP A 177 -8.95 -26.23 -16.07
C ASP A 177 -8.19 -25.12 -16.80
N LEU A 178 -6.91 -24.96 -16.48
CA LEU A 178 -6.01 -23.96 -17.08
C LEU A 178 -5.34 -24.48 -18.37
N THR A 179 -5.40 -25.79 -18.62
CA THR A 179 -4.66 -26.41 -19.73
C THR A 179 -5.37 -26.25 -21.07
N ASN A 180 -4.58 -26.20 -22.14
CA ASN A 180 -5.04 -26.27 -23.54
C ASN A 180 -4.03 -27.11 -24.37
N GLY A 181 -3.54 -28.20 -23.77
CA GLY A 181 -2.40 -28.95 -24.29
C GLY A 181 -1.10 -28.61 -23.55
N THR A 182 0.03 -29.18 -23.98
CA THR A 182 1.34 -28.81 -23.43
C THR A 182 1.77 -27.48 -24.03
N GLU A 183 1.77 -26.43 -23.23
CA GLU A 183 2.11 -25.06 -23.64
C GLU A 183 3.16 -24.49 -22.69
N THR A 184 4.01 -23.63 -23.21
CA THR A 184 4.93 -22.78 -22.43
C THR A 184 4.43 -21.35 -22.53
N LEU A 185 4.00 -20.76 -21.42
CA LEU A 185 3.41 -19.43 -21.38
C LEU A 185 4.37 -18.44 -20.70
N SER A 186 4.49 -17.25 -21.24
CA SER A 186 5.08 -16.12 -20.53
C SER A 186 4.17 -15.64 -19.40
N GLY A 187 4.70 -14.85 -18.46
CA GLY A 187 3.92 -14.33 -17.35
C GLY A 187 2.62 -13.60 -17.76
N PRO A 188 2.67 -12.64 -18.70
CA PRO A 188 1.46 -11.97 -19.18
C PRO A 188 0.47 -12.90 -19.90
N GLU A 189 0.94 -13.88 -20.68
CA GLU A 189 0.08 -14.87 -21.34
C GLU A 189 -0.59 -15.79 -20.32
N LEU A 190 0.12 -16.16 -19.25
CA LEU A 190 -0.43 -16.93 -18.16
C LEU A 190 -1.49 -16.13 -17.41
N ALA A 191 -1.26 -14.83 -17.13
CA ALA A 191 -2.25 -13.96 -16.50
C ALA A 191 -3.53 -13.88 -17.33
N ALA A 192 -3.41 -13.65 -18.64
CA ALA A 192 -4.55 -13.60 -19.56
C ALA A 192 -5.31 -14.94 -19.60
N ARG A 193 -4.59 -16.08 -19.58
CA ARG A 193 -5.19 -17.42 -19.53
C ARG A 193 -5.98 -17.63 -18.24
N VAL A 194 -5.36 -17.36 -17.07
CA VAL A 194 -6.00 -17.51 -15.77
C VAL A 194 -7.24 -16.63 -15.67
N GLN A 195 -7.15 -15.37 -16.09
CA GLN A 195 -8.30 -14.44 -16.13
C GLN A 195 -9.44 -14.98 -16.99
N SER A 196 -9.14 -15.38 -18.23
CA SER A 196 -10.13 -15.89 -19.16
C SER A 196 -10.84 -17.12 -18.59
N ARG A 197 -10.10 -18.05 -18.01
CA ARG A 197 -10.65 -19.30 -17.46
C ARG A 197 -11.50 -19.06 -16.20
N ILE A 198 -11.08 -18.16 -15.31
CA ILE A 198 -11.90 -17.79 -14.13
C ILE A 198 -13.18 -17.10 -14.59
N ASN A 199 -13.10 -16.14 -15.50
CA ASN A 199 -14.26 -15.36 -15.96
C ASN A 199 -15.23 -16.15 -16.85
N THR A 200 -14.85 -17.35 -17.31
CA THR A 200 -15.74 -18.28 -18.02
C THR A 200 -16.29 -19.40 -17.14
N ASP A 201 -15.92 -19.45 -15.86
CA ASP A 201 -16.50 -20.43 -14.93
C ASP A 201 -18.00 -20.21 -14.76
N SER A 202 -18.77 -21.28 -14.95
CA SER A 202 -20.23 -21.21 -14.96
C SER A 202 -20.82 -20.79 -13.61
N THR A 203 -20.16 -21.13 -12.51
CA THR A 203 -20.62 -20.81 -11.14
C THR A 203 -20.45 -19.33 -10.84
N LEU A 204 -19.30 -18.76 -11.19
CA LEU A 204 -19.01 -17.33 -11.02
C LEU A 204 -19.84 -16.48 -11.99
N LEU A 205 -19.96 -16.92 -13.24
CA LEU A 205 -20.73 -16.22 -14.28
C LEU A 205 -22.23 -16.14 -13.93
N ALA A 206 -22.80 -17.20 -13.35
CA ALA A 206 -24.21 -17.24 -12.94
C ALA A 206 -24.58 -16.19 -11.88
N VAL A 207 -23.59 -15.71 -11.10
CA VAL A 207 -23.77 -14.68 -10.06
C VAL A 207 -23.11 -13.34 -10.45
N GLY A 208 -22.68 -13.20 -11.71
CA GLY A 208 -22.07 -11.98 -12.23
C GLY A 208 -20.71 -11.62 -11.63
N LYS A 209 -19.96 -12.61 -11.15
CA LYS A 209 -18.61 -12.40 -10.57
C LYS A 209 -17.54 -12.58 -11.62
N SER A 210 -16.57 -11.66 -11.61
CA SER A 210 -15.43 -11.70 -12.51
C SER A 210 -14.17 -11.19 -11.82
N VAL A 211 -13.01 -11.46 -12.42
CA VAL A 211 -11.70 -11.05 -11.91
C VAL A 211 -10.89 -10.38 -13.00
N SER A 212 -9.98 -9.51 -12.58
CA SER A 212 -8.81 -9.07 -13.35
C SER A 212 -7.59 -9.84 -12.86
N VAL A 213 -6.78 -10.33 -13.79
CA VAL A 213 -5.52 -11.00 -13.47
C VAL A 213 -4.40 -10.27 -14.20
N THR A 214 -3.45 -9.77 -13.43
CA THR A 214 -2.26 -9.08 -13.96
C THR A 214 -0.99 -9.87 -13.64
N TYR A 215 0.05 -9.62 -14.40
CA TYR A 215 1.39 -10.15 -14.14
C TYR A 215 2.34 -9.01 -13.92
N GLU A 216 2.70 -8.78 -12.65
CA GLU A 216 3.50 -7.65 -12.21
C GLU A 216 4.67 -8.13 -11.36
N ASN A 217 5.85 -7.59 -11.62
CA ASN A 217 7.07 -7.93 -10.87
C ASN A 217 7.33 -9.45 -10.71
N GLY A 218 7.09 -10.23 -11.77
CA GLY A 218 7.27 -11.67 -11.74
C GLY A 218 6.13 -12.46 -11.07
N ARG A 219 4.95 -11.89 -10.85
CA ARG A 219 3.84 -12.48 -10.06
C ARG A 219 2.51 -12.38 -10.75
N LEU A 220 1.65 -13.35 -10.49
CA LEU A 220 0.23 -13.26 -10.81
C LEU A 220 -0.52 -12.59 -9.67
N VAL A 221 -1.31 -11.57 -10.02
CA VAL A 221 -2.23 -10.90 -9.10
C VAL A 221 -3.64 -11.16 -9.59
N ILE A 222 -4.48 -11.76 -8.76
CA ILE A 222 -5.91 -12.00 -9.06
C ILE A 222 -6.71 -11.03 -8.19
N ALA A 223 -7.47 -10.14 -8.80
CA ALA A 223 -8.34 -9.19 -8.10
C ALA A 223 -9.79 -9.37 -8.51
N SER A 224 -10.73 -9.27 -7.57
CA SER A 224 -12.16 -9.19 -7.90
C SER A 224 -12.47 -7.88 -8.62
N ASN A 225 -13.33 -7.94 -9.66
CA ASN A 225 -13.85 -6.75 -10.33
C ASN A 225 -15.06 -6.13 -9.59
N SER A 226 -15.48 -6.71 -8.47
CA SER A 226 -16.52 -6.12 -7.63
C SER A 226 -15.95 -4.97 -6.79
N GLU A 227 -16.82 -4.00 -6.47
CA GLU A 227 -16.48 -2.90 -5.58
C GLU A 227 -17.06 -3.13 -4.18
N GLY A 228 -16.40 -2.58 -3.16
CA GLY A 228 -16.89 -2.58 -1.78
C GLY A 228 -16.18 -3.54 -0.82
N PRO A 229 -16.52 -3.52 0.47
CA PRO A 229 -15.82 -4.25 1.52
C PRO A 229 -15.92 -5.78 1.41
N ASN A 230 -16.82 -6.28 0.56
CA ASN A 230 -16.99 -7.72 0.30
C ASN A 230 -16.27 -8.19 -0.97
N ALA A 231 -15.51 -7.32 -1.63
CA ALA A 231 -14.73 -7.69 -2.80
C ALA A 231 -13.50 -8.51 -2.36
N THR A 232 -13.57 -9.82 -2.55
CA THR A 232 -12.49 -10.74 -2.15
C THR A 232 -12.18 -11.73 -3.29
N ALA A 233 -10.91 -12.07 -3.44
CA ALA A 233 -10.50 -13.15 -4.32
C ALA A 233 -9.57 -14.10 -3.57
N GLU A 234 -9.83 -15.39 -3.56
CA GLU A 234 -9.07 -16.40 -2.84
C GLU A 234 -8.84 -17.62 -3.73
N VAL A 235 -7.62 -18.16 -3.72
CA VAL A 235 -7.33 -19.45 -4.35
C VAL A 235 -7.47 -20.55 -3.30
N VAL A 236 -8.57 -21.28 -3.38
CA VAL A 236 -8.94 -22.29 -2.35
C VAL A 236 -8.49 -23.70 -2.70
N GLY A 237 -8.17 -24.01 -3.96
CA GLY A 237 -7.77 -25.34 -4.37
C GLY A 237 -7.25 -25.44 -5.81
N GLY A 238 -7.01 -26.67 -6.23
CA GLY A 238 -6.55 -27.01 -7.58
C GLY A 238 -5.08 -27.46 -7.63
N SER A 239 -4.73 -28.32 -8.61
CA SER A 239 -3.38 -28.84 -8.79
C SER A 239 -2.39 -27.76 -9.22
N ALA A 240 -2.85 -26.76 -10.01
CA ALA A 240 -2.05 -25.62 -10.44
C ALA A 240 -1.76 -24.62 -9.30
N ARG A 241 -2.41 -24.75 -8.15
CA ARG A 241 -2.22 -23.83 -7.02
C ARG A 241 -0.76 -23.69 -6.61
N SER A 242 -0.05 -24.82 -6.44
CA SER A 242 1.38 -24.80 -6.10
C SER A 242 2.26 -24.34 -7.24
N LEU A 243 1.93 -24.72 -8.48
CA LEU A 243 2.64 -24.31 -9.69
C LEU A 243 2.59 -22.78 -9.90
N LEU A 244 1.44 -22.18 -9.60
CA LEU A 244 1.20 -20.74 -9.70
C LEU A 244 1.62 -19.95 -8.45
N GLY A 245 2.19 -20.62 -7.43
CA GLY A 245 2.68 -20.00 -6.21
C GLY A 245 1.64 -19.66 -5.15
N PHE A 246 0.39 -20.13 -5.31
CA PHE A 246 -0.69 -19.92 -4.33
C PHE A 246 -0.67 -20.92 -3.17
N ASN A 247 0.48 -21.27 -2.64
CA ASN A 247 0.63 -22.27 -1.57
C ASN A 247 0.25 -21.70 -0.19
N GLY A 248 -0.81 -22.26 0.38
CA GLY A 248 -1.41 -21.85 1.65
C GLY A 248 -2.64 -20.97 1.42
N GLY A 249 -3.75 -21.23 2.08
CA GLY A 249 -4.97 -20.43 1.94
C GLY A 249 -4.67 -18.95 2.09
N SER A 250 -4.43 -18.31 0.98
CA SER A 250 -4.23 -16.88 0.92
C SER A 250 -5.61 -16.25 0.75
N ALA A 251 -6.37 -16.22 1.85
CA ALA A 251 -7.24 -15.10 2.02
C ALA A 251 -6.29 -13.90 2.11
N GLY A 252 -6.41 -12.94 1.22
CA GLY A 252 -5.79 -11.66 1.43
C GLY A 252 -6.44 -11.08 2.68
N ASP A 253 -5.80 -11.23 3.81
CA ASP A 253 -6.01 -10.36 4.92
C ASP A 253 -5.40 -9.02 4.49
N GLY A 254 -6.26 -8.24 3.89
CA GLY A 254 -5.93 -7.04 3.20
C GLY A 254 -5.65 -5.91 4.14
N ALA A 255 -4.55 -5.90 4.80
CA ALA A 255 -4.24 -4.82 5.69
C ALA A 255 -2.86 -4.22 5.49
N SER A 256 -1.91 -4.88 4.81
CA SER A 256 -0.56 -4.35 4.79
C SER A 256 -0.11 -3.96 3.39
N THR A 257 0.07 -2.68 3.16
CA THR A 257 0.65 -2.12 1.94
C THR A 257 2.10 -2.58 1.76
N PHE A 258 2.85 -2.65 2.88
CA PHE A 258 4.22 -3.16 2.92
C PHE A 258 4.28 -4.42 3.76
N VAL A 259 4.50 -5.55 3.09
CA VAL A 259 4.53 -6.85 3.73
C VAL A 259 5.98 -7.30 3.86
N PRO A 260 6.46 -7.63 5.08
CA PRO A 260 7.71 -8.34 5.22
C PRO A 260 7.62 -9.65 4.45
N THR A 261 8.51 -9.85 3.50
CA THR A 261 8.57 -11.06 2.69
C THR A 261 9.88 -11.80 2.92
N VAL A 262 9.93 -13.01 2.45
CA VAL A 262 11.13 -13.82 2.47
C VAL A 262 11.34 -14.37 1.07
N VAL A 263 12.47 -14.01 0.46
CA VAL A 263 12.89 -14.58 -0.80
C VAL A 263 13.68 -15.85 -0.51
N THR A 264 13.29 -16.92 -1.17
CA THR A 264 13.93 -18.23 -1.05
C THR A 264 14.70 -18.55 -2.33
N HIS A 265 15.91 -19.03 -2.20
CA HIS A 265 16.77 -19.36 -3.33
C HIS A 265 17.46 -20.71 -3.11
N VAL A 266 17.54 -21.52 -4.18
CA VAL A 266 18.28 -22.77 -4.18
C VAL A 266 19.72 -22.48 -4.59
N ALA A 267 20.70 -22.88 -3.79
CA ALA A 267 22.09 -22.66 -4.16
C ALA A 267 22.43 -23.43 -5.44
N SER A 268 23.17 -22.82 -6.32
CA SER A 268 23.61 -23.44 -7.57
C SER A 268 24.58 -24.61 -7.39
N THR A 269 25.13 -24.74 -6.20
CA THR A 269 26.04 -25.84 -5.78
C THR A 269 25.31 -27.08 -5.30
N ASN A 270 23.98 -27.06 -5.15
CA ASN A 270 23.20 -28.18 -4.68
C ASN A 270 23.32 -29.38 -5.63
N VAL A 271 23.48 -30.57 -5.05
CA VAL A 271 23.60 -31.84 -5.77
C VAL A 271 22.24 -32.55 -5.83
N GLY A 272 21.41 -32.36 -4.82
CA GLY A 272 20.02 -32.81 -4.80
C GLY A 272 19.13 -32.00 -5.74
N GLY A 273 17.97 -32.57 -6.11
CA GLY A 273 17.01 -31.93 -7.02
C GLY A 273 15.84 -31.28 -6.31
N ALA A 274 15.94 -31.00 -5.02
CA ALA A 274 14.86 -30.43 -4.22
C ALA A 274 14.63 -28.96 -4.55
N THR A 275 13.39 -28.53 -4.39
CA THR A 275 12.92 -27.15 -4.59
C THR A 275 12.42 -26.54 -3.31
N ILE A 276 12.50 -25.22 -3.19
CA ILE A 276 11.97 -24.47 -2.05
C ILE A 276 10.79 -23.61 -2.50
N SER A 277 9.68 -23.63 -1.74
CA SER A 277 8.56 -22.72 -1.99
C SER A 277 8.92 -21.32 -1.53
N GLN A 278 8.22 -20.31 -2.06
CA GLN A 278 8.37 -18.95 -1.55
C GLN A 278 7.99 -18.90 -0.06
N GLY A 279 8.76 -18.14 0.72
CA GLY A 279 8.51 -17.94 2.13
C GLY A 279 7.35 -16.97 2.37
N GLN A 280 6.57 -17.26 3.42
CA GLN A 280 5.48 -16.40 3.90
C GLN A 280 5.77 -15.93 5.31
N VAL A 281 5.48 -14.68 5.63
CA VAL A 281 5.51 -14.18 6.99
C VAL A 281 4.17 -14.50 7.64
N ARG A 282 4.19 -15.31 8.70
CA ARG A 282 3.01 -15.71 9.47
C ARG A 282 2.79 -14.82 10.70
N ASP A 283 3.88 -14.39 11.31
CA ASP A 283 3.84 -13.53 12.48
C ASP A 283 4.92 -12.45 12.34
N PRO A 284 4.53 -11.25 11.91
CA PRO A 284 5.47 -10.13 11.77
C PRO A 284 6.06 -9.66 13.11
N SER A 285 5.38 -9.90 14.23
CA SER A 285 5.78 -9.38 15.55
C SER A 285 7.03 -10.07 16.10
N VAL A 286 7.24 -11.33 15.74
CA VAL A 286 8.41 -12.11 16.19
C VAL A 286 9.60 -12.06 15.22
N ARG A 287 9.42 -11.39 14.05
CA ARG A 287 10.47 -11.32 13.01
C ARG A 287 11.75 -10.66 13.53
N SER A 288 12.87 -11.36 13.33
CA SER A 288 14.21 -10.79 13.52
C SER A 288 14.67 -9.95 12.33
N PHE A 289 14.12 -10.17 11.13
CA PHE A 289 14.61 -9.69 9.83
C PHE A 289 16.02 -10.19 9.49
N ASP A 290 16.47 -11.27 10.12
CA ASP A 290 17.70 -11.94 9.79
C ASP A 290 17.60 -12.70 8.47
N ASN A 291 18.76 -12.91 7.87
CA ASN A 291 18.91 -13.78 6.71
C ASN A 291 19.36 -15.16 7.19
N HIS A 292 18.77 -16.18 6.60
CA HIS A 292 18.98 -17.55 7.04
C HIS A 292 19.44 -18.45 5.87
N LEU A 293 20.11 -19.52 6.23
CA LEU A 293 20.53 -20.56 5.34
C LEU A 293 20.08 -21.92 5.90
N ILE A 294 19.37 -22.68 5.10
CA ILE A 294 19.01 -24.06 5.41
C ILE A 294 20.11 -24.95 4.85
N ARG A 295 20.75 -25.71 5.72
CA ARG A 295 21.78 -26.67 5.32
C ARG A 295 21.29 -28.09 5.57
N PHE A 296 21.22 -28.90 4.55
CA PHE A 296 20.97 -30.33 4.70
C PHE A 296 22.19 -31.05 5.25
N THR A 297 21.99 -31.75 6.35
CA THR A 297 23.00 -32.63 6.98
C THR A 297 22.90 -34.06 6.50
N GLY A 298 21.82 -34.41 5.82
CA GLY A 298 21.51 -35.66 5.18
C GLY A 298 20.19 -35.57 4.42
N PRO A 299 19.74 -36.61 3.72
CA PRO A 299 18.51 -36.57 2.93
C PRO A 299 17.24 -36.43 3.77
N ALA A 300 17.31 -36.69 5.08
CA ALA A 300 16.18 -36.61 6.00
C ALA A 300 16.36 -35.60 7.15
N SER A 301 17.41 -34.78 7.12
CA SER A 301 17.70 -33.83 8.20
C SER A 301 18.37 -32.54 7.72
N PHE A 302 18.07 -31.44 8.39
CA PHE A 302 18.63 -30.12 8.09
C PHE A 302 18.85 -29.29 9.36
N ASP A 303 19.72 -28.29 9.20
CA ASP A 303 19.94 -27.19 10.16
C ASP A 303 19.45 -25.87 9.57
N VAL A 304 19.05 -24.94 10.46
CA VAL A 304 18.75 -23.54 10.12
C VAL A 304 19.84 -22.66 10.73
N LEU A 305 20.51 -21.90 9.90
CA LEU A 305 21.65 -21.07 10.26
C LEU A 305 21.32 -19.61 9.96
N ASN A 306 21.68 -18.70 10.88
CA ASN A 306 21.57 -17.26 10.66
C ASN A 306 22.85 -16.77 9.98
N THR A 307 22.73 -16.19 8.78
CA THR A 307 23.84 -15.66 7.98
C THR A 307 24.07 -14.17 8.19
N SER A 308 23.20 -13.46 8.93
CA SER A 308 23.47 -12.12 9.46
C SER A 308 24.45 -12.22 10.63
N ALA A 309 25.64 -12.73 10.36
CA ALA A 309 26.64 -13.13 11.34
C ALA A 309 28.03 -12.66 10.89
N PRO A 310 28.99 -12.54 11.83
CA PRO A 310 30.32 -12.08 11.49
C PRO A 310 31.06 -13.02 10.53
N VAL A 311 31.86 -12.42 9.66
CA VAL A 311 32.85 -13.12 8.83
C VAL A 311 34.17 -13.10 9.58
N ALA A 312 34.71 -14.27 9.90
CA ALA A 312 36.00 -14.40 10.53
C ALA A 312 37.11 -14.41 9.49
N VAL A 313 38.07 -13.50 9.63
CA VAL A 313 39.29 -13.45 8.82
C VAL A 313 40.49 -13.64 9.71
N THR A 314 41.30 -14.67 9.43
CA THR A 314 42.48 -14.99 10.25
C THR A 314 43.73 -14.97 9.38
N ALA A 315 44.69 -14.14 9.75
CA ALA A 315 46.02 -14.13 9.12
C ALA A 315 46.79 -15.40 9.50
N ASN A 316 47.46 -16.00 8.53
CA ASN A 316 48.34 -17.13 8.80
C ASN A 316 49.54 -16.67 9.63
N ALA A 317 49.93 -17.45 10.64
CA ALA A 317 51.06 -17.15 11.50
C ALA A 317 52.41 -17.03 10.77
N ALA A 318 52.52 -17.61 9.59
CA ALA A 318 53.71 -17.56 8.73
C ALA A 318 53.76 -16.31 7.81
N ASN A 319 52.74 -15.44 7.85
CA ASN A 319 52.71 -14.20 7.06
C ASN A 319 53.92 -13.33 7.42
N ALA A 320 54.67 -12.91 6.38
CA ALA A 320 55.82 -12.05 6.53
C ALA A 320 55.49 -10.56 6.33
N GLY A 321 54.45 -10.25 5.54
CA GLY A 321 53.91 -8.90 5.39
C GLY A 321 53.11 -8.46 6.64
N ARG A 322 53.02 -7.13 6.80
CA ARG A 322 52.25 -6.54 7.92
C ARG A 322 50.88 -6.06 7.46
N VAL A 323 50.14 -6.98 6.87
CA VAL A 323 48.77 -6.72 6.40
C VAL A 323 47.80 -7.04 7.56
N GLY A 324 47.00 -6.08 7.91
CA GLY A 324 45.91 -6.24 8.90
C GLY A 324 44.56 -6.44 8.23
N VAL A 325 43.66 -7.11 8.93
CA VAL A 325 42.25 -7.18 8.60
C VAL A 325 41.60 -5.91 9.13
N ILE A 326 41.03 -5.12 8.25
CA ILE A 326 40.32 -3.88 8.61
C ILE A 326 38.85 -4.19 8.84
N ASP A 327 38.22 -4.97 7.93
CA ASP A 327 36.82 -5.28 8.01
C ASP A 327 36.47 -6.52 7.21
N ALA A 328 35.38 -7.20 7.55
CA ALA A 328 34.85 -8.30 6.76
C ALA A 328 33.34 -8.49 7.04
N GLY A 329 32.57 -8.80 6.01
CA GLY A 329 31.15 -9.00 6.16
C GLY A 329 30.50 -9.69 4.96
N VAL A 330 29.21 -9.94 5.09
CA VAL A 330 28.34 -10.47 4.04
C VAL A 330 27.73 -9.28 3.29
N ILE A 331 27.86 -9.28 1.96
CA ILE A 331 27.29 -8.27 1.07
C ILE A 331 26.15 -8.83 0.22
N ASP A 332 26.11 -10.14 0.02
CA ASP A 332 25.03 -10.80 -0.71
C ASP A 332 24.64 -12.12 -0.03
N HIS A 333 23.54 -12.07 0.71
CA HIS A 333 23.02 -13.23 1.44
C HIS A 333 22.41 -14.33 0.55
N GLN A 334 22.23 -14.08 -0.75
CA GLN A 334 21.74 -15.08 -1.69
C GLN A 334 22.88 -15.93 -2.29
N ARG A 335 24.12 -15.43 -2.20
CA ARG A 335 25.31 -16.09 -2.77
C ARG A 335 26.23 -16.69 -1.72
N VAL A 336 26.06 -16.30 -0.45
CA VAL A 336 26.95 -16.76 0.61
C VAL A 336 26.86 -18.27 0.79
N THR A 337 28.03 -18.91 0.91
CA THR A 337 28.15 -20.35 1.24
C THR A 337 28.73 -20.55 2.63
N LEU A 338 28.80 -21.80 3.08
CA LEU A 338 29.47 -22.20 4.33
C LEU A 338 30.90 -22.67 4.10
N ASP A 339 31.42 -22.46 2.89
CA ASP A 339 32.78 -22.84 2.54
C ASP A 339 33.81 -21.96 3.27
N SER A 340 34.99 -22.54 3.42
CA SER A 340 36.16 -21.82 3.88
C SER A 340 37.00 -21.37 2.68
N TYR A 341 37.47 -20.15 2.77
CA TYR A 341 38.26 -19.53 1.71
C TYR A 341 39.64 -19.10 2.19
N GLU A 342 40.57 -18.93 1.28
CA GLU A 342 41.89 -18.39 1.56
C GLU A 342 42.24 -17.34 0.54
N ILE A 343 42.55 -16.12 0.99
CA ILE A 343 43.16 -15.07 0.18
C ILE A 343 44.68 -15.31 0.21
N GLN A 344 45.29 -15.60 -0.92
CA GLN A 344 46.71 -15.90 -1.05
C GLN A 344 47.41 -14.81 -1.85
N PHE A 345 48.39 -14.13 -1.27
CA PHE A 345 49.19 -13.13 -1.98
C PHE A 345 50.25 -13.79 -2.87
N THR A 346 50.18 -13.48 -4.15
CA THR A 346 51.15 -13.93 -5.17
C THR A 346 52.27 -12.92 -5.39
N SER A 347 52.04 -11.68 -5.00
CA SER A 347 53.05 -10.60 -4.97
C SER A 347 52.60 -9.51 -3.96
N SER A 348 53.39 -8.44 -3.84
CA SER A 348 52.99 -7.27 -3.02
C SER A 348 51.77 -6.51 -3.55
N SER A 349 51.35 -6.78 -4.78
CA SER A 349 50.24 -6.07 -5.45
C SER A 349 49.21 -7.01 -6.10
N GLN A 350 49.35 -8.34 -5.89
CA GLN A 350 48.43 -9.31 -6.47
C GLN A 350 48.07 -10.42 -5.49
N TYR A 351 46.83 -10.89 -5.59
CA TYR A 351 46.31 -12.01 -4.81
C TYR A 351 45.45 -12.96 -5.64
N SER A 352 45.20 -14.14 -5.10
CA SER A 352 44.27 -15.14 -5.59
C SER A 352 43.31 -15.50 -4.47
N VAL A 353 42.09 -15.91 -4.79
CA VAL A 353 41.10 -16.44 -3.85
C VAL A 353 40.87 -17.91 -4.15
N VAL A 354 41.06 -18.74 -3.12
CA VAL A 354 40.91 -20.19 -3.18
C VAL A 354 39.78 -20.61 -2.22
N ASN A 355 38.84 -21.40 -2.71
CA ASN A 355 37.90 -22.12 -1.88
C ASN A 355 38.60 -23.37 -1.33
N THR A 356 38.90 -23.38 -0.03
CA THR A 356 39.67 -24.46 0.59
C THR A 356 38.80 -25.69 0.92
N THR A 357 37.48 -25.53 0.92
CA THR A 357 36.51 -26.63 1.11
C THR A 357 36.45 -27.49 -0.15
N THR A 358 36.37 -26.87 -1.32
CA THR A 358 36.30 -27.58 -2.61
C THR A 358 37.66 -27.79 -3.30
N GLY A 359 38.68 -27.06 -2.85
CA GLY A 359 40.01 -27.01 -3.49
C GLY A 359 40.03 -26.17 -4.78
N SER A 360 38.93 -25.49 -5.13
CA SER A 360 38.84 -24.71 -6.38
C SER A 360 39.38 -23.29 -6.19
N THR A 361 40.04 -22.78 -7.21
CA THR A 361 40.48 -21.39 -7.25
C THR A 361 39.40 -20.54 -7.91
N LEU A 362 38.84 -19.58 -7.15
CA LEU A 362 37.79 -18.68 -7.64
C LEU A 362 38.32 -17.59 -8.54
N SER A 363 39.46 -17.03 -8.18
CA SER A 363 40.11 -15.97 -8.99
C SER A 363 41.62 -15.95 -8.79
N THR A 364 42.35 -15.51 -9.80
CA THR A 364 43.83 -15.41 -9.77
C THR A 364 44.30 -14.08 -10.34
N GLY A 365 45.43 -13.59 -9.81
CA GLY A 365 46.08 -12.37 -10.33
C GLY A 365 45.29 -11.09 -10.13
N ASN A 366 44.41 -11.08 -9.14
CA ASN A 366 43.63 -9.87 -8.78
C ASN A 366 44.55 -8.79 -8.25
N SER A 367 44.31 -7.54 -8.65
CA SER A 367 45.08 -6.41 -8.16
C SER A 367 44.71 -6.11 -6.69
N TYR A 368 45.72 -6.02 -5.84
CA TYR A 368 45.53 -5.63 -4.43
C TYR A 368 45.84 -4.14 -4.24
N VAL A 369 44.91 -3.45 -3.57
CA VAL A 369 45.08 -2.08 -3.11
C VAL A 369 44.85 -2.09 -1.60
N SER A 370 45.73 -1.46 -0.82
CA SER A 370 45.58 -1.35 0.64
C SER A 370 44.28 -0.60 0.99
N GLY A 371 43.40 -1.22 1.80
CA GLY A 371 42.08 -0.71 2.11
C GLY A 371 41.01 -0.94 1.02
N GLY A 372 41.37 -1.56 -0.11
CA GLY A 372 40.44 -1.93 -1.16
C GLY A 372 39.60 -3.16 -0.79
N ALA A 373 38.39 -3.23 -1.32
CA ALA A 373 37.49 -4.36 -1.11
C ALA A 373 37.93 -5.58 -1.93
N ILE A 374 37.93 -6.76 -1.31
CA ILE A 374 38.12 -8.07 -1.92
C ILE A 374 36.78 -8.80 -1.80
N GLU A 375 36.10 -9.05 -2.93
CA GLU A 375 34.75 -9.62 -2.98
C GLU A 375 34.73 -10.98 -3.68
N PHE A 376 34.04 -11.95 -3.07
CA PHE A 376 33.82 -13.28 -3.62
C PHE A 376 32.65 -13.98 -2.88
N ASP A 377 31.84 -14.75 -3.57
CA ASP A 377 30.75 -15.59 -3.06
C ASP A 377 29.86 -14.89 -1.99
N GLY A 378 29.51 -13.62 -2.23
CA GLY A 378 28.68 -12.83 -1.32
C GLY A 378 29.41 -12.28 -0.09
N LEU A 379 30.73 -12.49 0.01
CA LEU A 379 31.58 -11.98 1.08
C LEU A 379 32.41 -10.79 0.61
N ARG A 380 32.69 -9.85 1.51
CA ARG A 380 33.65 -8.76 1.32
C ARG A 380 34.66 -8.79 2.46
N VAL A 381 35.93 -8.69 2.11
CA VAL A 381 37.07 -8.56 3.05
C VAL A 381 37.86 -7.31 2.70
N VAL A 382 38.23 -6.54 3.69
CA VAL A 382 39.08 -5.35 3.54
C VAL A 382 40.39 -5.59 4.30
N LEU A 383 41.48 -5.63 3.56
CA LEU A 383 42.82 -5.78 4.08
C LEU A 383 43.62 -4.50 3.86
N ALA A 384 44.36 -4.04 4.86
CA ALA A 384 45.20 -2.88 4.70
C ALA A 384 46.58 -3.08 5.34
N HIS A 385 47.55 -2.33 4.86
CA HIS A 385 48.91 -2.30 5.40
C HIS A 385 49.42 -0.86 5.49
N GLU A 386 50.31 -0.62 6.43
CA GLU A 386 51.06 0.62 6.50
C GLU A 386 52.17 0.61 5.41
N GLN A 387 52.69 1.79 5.07
CA GLN A 387 53.60 2.02 3.95
C GLN A 387 54.83 1.08 3.90
N ALA A 388 55.30 0.55 5.04
CA ALA A 388 56.41 -0.37 5.16
C ALA A 388 55.99 -1.84 5.34
N GLY A 389 54.68 -2.16 5.23
CA GLY A 389 54.11 -3.45 5.58
C GLY A 389 53.39 -4.17 4.45
N ALA A 390 53.70 -3.86 3.19
CA ALA A 390 53.06 -4.48 2.03
C ALA A 390 53.05 -6.02 2.13
N PRO A 391 52.03 -6.69 1.56
CA PRO A 391 51.98 -8.15 1.54
C PRO A 391 53.19 -8.74 0.81
N VAL A 392 53.58 -9.92 1.25
CA VAL A 392 54.67 -10.69 0.66
C VAL A 392 54.06 -11.93 -0.04
N THR A 393 54.77 -12.39 -1.10
CA THR A 393 54.37 -13.65 -1.77
C THR A 393 54.32 -14.79 -0.77
N GLY A 394 53.17 -15.46 -0.68
CA GLY A 394 52.91 -16.54 0.25
C GLY A 394 52.13 -16.14 1.49
N ASP A 395 51.87 -14.84 1.73
CA ASP A 395 50.98 -14.41 2.79
C ASP A 395 49.56 -14.89 2.52
N ARG A 396 48.85 -15.33 3.58
CA ARG A 396 47.56 -15.98 3.47
C ARG A 396 46.59 -15.49 4.55
N PHE A 397 45.33 -15.38 4.18
CA PHE A 397 44.25 -15.01 5.09
C PHE A 397 43.09 -16.00 4.94
N ALA A 398 42.82 -16.79 5.95
CA ALA A 398 41.66 -17.69 5.97
C ALA A 398 40.39 -16.86 6.24
N VAL A 399 39.34 -17.10 5.46
CA VAL A 399 38.06 -16.42 5.53
C VAL A 399 36.94 -17.42 5.70
N THR A 400 36.11 -17.26 6.74
CA THR A 400 34.99 -18.15 7.04
C THR A 400 33.81 -17.36 7.57
N LEU A 401 32.59 -17.64 7.10
CA LEU A 401 31.37 -17.20 7.75
C LEU A 401 31.17 -18.00 9.06
N VAL A 402 30.83 -17.32 10.16
CA VAL A 402 30.55 -17.94 11.45
C VAL A 402 29.06 -17.82 11.76
N PRO A 403 28.19 -18.63 11.12
CA PRO A 403 26.76 -18.49 11.29
C PRO A 403 26.32 -18.98 12.68
N LYS A 404 25.28 -18.34 13.21
CA LYS A 404 24.65 -18.81 14.44
C LYS A 404 23.59 -19.86 14.10
N THR A 405 23.65 -21.03 14.73
CA THR A 405 22.60 -22.04 14.58
C THR A 405 21.30 -21.58 15.25
N VAL A 406 20.22 -21.55 14.47
CA VAL A 406 18.86 -21.24 14.92
C VAL A 406 18.13 -22.53 15.29
N LEU A 407 18.16 -23.51 14.40
CA LEU A 407 17.62 -24.85 14.62
C LEU A 407 18.65 -25.89 14.14
N SER A 408 18.79 -27.01 14.85
CA SER A 408 19.69 -28.08 14.45
C SER A 408 18.99 -29.43 14.42
N GLY A 409 19.42 -30.29 13.50
CA GLY A 409 18.96 -31.68 13.39
C GLY A 409 17.46 -31.81 13.14
N GLN A 410 16.85 -30.88 12.44
CA GLN A 410 15.42 -30.95 12.13
C GLN A 410 15.12 -32.07 11.15
N THR A 411 14.03 -32.80 11.38
CA THR A 411 13.58 -33.82 10.46
C THR A 411 12.99 -33.23 9.21
N TYR A 412 13.46 -33.66 8.05
CA TYR A 412 12.92 -33.28 6.76
C TYR A 412 11.81 -34.25 6.32
N VAL A 413 10.70 -33.67 5.87
CA VAL A 413 9.61 -34.34 5.17
C VAL A 413 9.26 -33.49 3.96
N SER A 414 9.27 -34.09 2.76
CA SER A 414 9.00 -33.41 1.51
C SER A 414 7.65 -32.67 1.53
N GLY A 415 7.64 -31.38 1.23
CA GLY A 415 6.45 -30.54 1.22
C GLY A 415 5.90 -30.15 2.60
N ALA A 416 6.49 -30.64 3.69
CA ALA A 416 6.08 -30.21 5.03
C ALA A 416 6.47 -28.75 5.31
N ALA A 417 5.62 -28.06 6.06
CA ALA A 417 5.88 -26.67 6.44
C ALA A 417 7.05 -26.57 7.42
N ILE A 418 8.03 -25.75 7.09
CA ILE A 418 9.15 -25.35 7.94
C ILE A 418 8.83 -23.97 8.50
N THR A 419 8.81 -23.82 9.82
CA THR A 419 8.43 -22.57 10.49
C THR A 419 9.48 -22.18 11.53
N PHE A 420 9.99 -20.96 11.43
CA PHE A 420 10.86 -20.31 12.43
C PHE A 420 10.86 -18.79 12.18
N ASP A 421 11.25 -18.00 13.16
CA ASP A 421 11.37 -16.53 13.07
C ASP A 421 10.12 -15.87 12.45
N GLY A 422 8.91 -16.39 12.74
CA GLY A 422 7.66 -15.88 12.20
C GLY A 422 7.46 -16.11 10.70
N ILE A 423 8.31 -16.90 10.04
CA ILE A 423 8.21 -17.27 8.63
C ILE A 423 7.83 -18.72 8.44
N GLN A 424 7.21 -19.01 7.31
CA GLN A 424 6.87 -20.36 6.88
C GLN A 424 7.16 -20.55 5.40
N PHE A 425 7.75 -21.67 5.04
CA PHE A 425 7.96 -22.16 3.68
C PHE A 425 8.00 -23.68 3.68
N ALA A 426 8.11 -24.30 2.52
CA ALA A 426 8.28 -25.74 2.38
C ALA A 426 9.43 -26.03 1.40
N ILE A 427 10.15 -27.12 1.67
CA ILE A 427 11.11 -27.71 0.73
C ILE A 427 10.48 -29.01 0.25
N SER A 428 10.46 -29.24 -1.04
CA SER A 428 9.86 -30.41 -1.66
C SER A 428 10.88 -31.13 -2.52
N ASP A 429 10.81 -32.44 -2.56
CA ASP A 429 11.55 -33.23 -3.52
C ASP A 429 11.14 -32.78 -4.93
N GLY A 430 12.12 -32.46 -5.74
CA GLY A 430 11.92 -32.16 -7.14
C GLY A 430 12.27 -33.38 -8.00
N THR A 431 13.37 -33.29 -8.76
CA THR A 431 13.91 -34.43 -9.52
C THR A 431 14.58 -35.46 -8.62
N ALA A 432 14.99 -35.07 -7.41
CA ALA A 432 15.57 -35.90 -6.36
C ALA A 432 15.37 -35.26 -4.98
N SER A 433 15.50 -36.05 -3.91
CA SER A 433 15.53 -35.54 -2.53
C SER A 433 16.78 -34.70 -2.29
N PRO A 434 16.76 -33.80 -1.27
CA PRO A 434 17.94 -33.02 -0.90
C PRO A 434 19.10 -33.96 -0.51
N ALA A 435 20.32 -33.56 -0.81
CA ALA A 435 21.54 -34.23 -0.44
C ALA A 435 22.24 -33.55 0.75
N ALA A 436 23.12 -34.29 1.45
CA ALA A 436 23.97 -33.67 2.47
C ALA A 436 24.85 -32.58 1.84
N GLY A 437 24.86 -31.39 2.41
CA GLY A 437 25.56 -30.23 1.89
C GLY A 437 24.71 -29.28 1.04
N ASP A 438 23.49 -29.68 0.65
CA ASP A 438 22.59 -28.77 -0.09
C ASP A 438 22.19 -27.59 0.76
N LEU A 439 22.14 -26.41 0.12
CA LEU A 439 21.89 -25.12 0.74
C LEU A 439 20.65 -24.44 0.12
N PHE A 440 19.80 -23.89 0.99
CA PHE A 440 18.67 -23.06 0.57
C PHE A 440 18.68 -21.74 1.33
N HIS A 441 18.75 -20.66 0.60
CA HIS A 441 18.79 -19.31 1.16
C HIS A 441 17.38 -18.80 1.47
N VAL A 442 17.25 -18.12 2.59
CA VAL A 442 16.01 -17.52 3.08
C VAL A 442 16.32 -16.08 3.50
N VAL A 443 16.10 -15.14 2.57
CA VAL A 443 16.52 -13.74 2.70
C VAL A 443 15.31 -12.87 3.02
N SER A 444 15.43 -12.05 4.05
CA SER A 444 14.40 -11.09 4.45
C SER A 444 14.35 -9.92 3.48
N GLN A 445 13.15 -9.59 3.04
CA GLN A 445 12.87 -8.42 2.19
C GLN A 445 11.56 -7.78 2.63
N SER A 446 11.31 -6.58 2.12
CA SER A 446 10.01 -5.90 2.25
C SER A 446 9.45 -5.63 0.87
N ARG A 447 8.18 -6.00 0.69
CA ARG A 447 7.49 -5.89 -0.58
C ARG A 447 6.35 -4.91 -0.49
N TYR A 448 6.21 -4.07 -1.53
CA TYR A 448 5.00 -3.31 -1.77
C TYR A 448 3.90 -4.21 -2.36
N ALA A 449 2.72 -4.23 -1.73
CA ALA A 449 1.57 -5.04 -2.14
C ALA A 449 0.39 -4.18 -2.65
N GLY A 450 0.53 -2.85 -2.66
CA GLY A 450 -0.42 -1.92 -3.24
C GLY A 450 -0.30 -1.84 -4.78
N ASP A 451 -1.15 -1.02 -5.39
CA ASP A 451 -1.08 -0.68 -6.81
C ASP A 451 -0.49 0.73 -7.03
N SER A 452 -0.29 1.10 -8.30
CA SER A 452 0.22 2.42 -8.70
C SER A 452 -0.89 3.45 -8.96
N SER A 453 -2.14 3.10 -8.69
CA SER A 453 -3.27 3.98 -8.95
C SER A 453 -3.35 5.10 -7.92
N ILE A 454 -3.86 6.24 -8.35
CA ILE A 454 -4.03 7.43 -7.53
C ILE A 454 -5.52 7.60 -7.24
N HIS A 455 -5.86 7.89 -5.99
CA HIS A 455 -7.22 8.31 -5.65
C HIS A 455 -7.46 9.72 -6.14
N GLU A 456 -8.55 9.90 -6.87
CA GLU A 456 -8.98 11.20 -7.40
C GLU A 456 -10.38 11.54 -6.90
N ILE A 457 -10.61 12.82 -6.63
CA ILE A 457 -11.95 13.34 -6.31
C ILE A 457 -12.34 14.40 -7.31
N GLU A 458 -13.61 14.39 -7.74
CA GLU A 458 -14.18 15.45 -8.56
C GLU A 458 -14.53 16.66 -7.68
N VAL A 459 -13.95 17.82 -8.02
CA VAL A 459 -14.14 19.09 -7.30
C VAL A 459 -14.96 20.10 -8.10
N ALA A 460 -14.93 20.00 -9.44
CA ALA A 460 -15.78 20.76 -10.35
C ALA A 460 -16.18 19.85 -11.52
N ASP A 461 -17.09 20.31 -12.39
CA ASP A 461 -17.52 19.51 -13.54
C ASP A 461 -16.33 19.21 -14.47
N GLY A 462 -15.82 17.97 -14.42
CA GLY A 462 -14.65 17.53 -15.17
C GLY A 462 -13.30 17.93 -14.59
N GLU A 463 -13.25 18.55 -13.40
CA GLU A 463 -12.00 18.85 -12.69
C GLU A 463 -11.83 17.87 -11.54
N VAL A 464 -10.68 17.17 -11.54
CA VAL A 464 -10.30 16.21 -10.50
C VAL A 464 -9.04 16.65 -9.76
N ILE A 465 -8.95 16.30 -8.49
CA ILE A 465 -7.74 16.47 -7.66
C ILE A 465 -7.28 15.09 -7.22
N SER A 466 -6.01 14.78 -7.46
CA SER A 466 -5.34 13.62 -6.88
C SER A 466 -5.23 13.79 -5.36
N THR A 467 -5.58 12.74 -4.59
CA THR A 467 -5.66 12.80 -3.12
C THR A 467 -4.80 11.75 -2.42
N SER A 468 -3.95 11.06 -3.17
CA SER A 468 -3.02 10.06 -2.63
C SER A 468 -1.71 10.05 -3.41
N VAL A 469 -0.64 9.64 -2.73
CA VAL A 469 0.64 9.30 -3.33
C VAL A 469 0.82 7.79 -3.14
N PRO A 470 1.06 7.02 -4.22
CA PRO A 470 1.24 5.57 -4.13
C PRO A 470 2.50 5.21 -3.34
N GLY A 471 2.39 4.19 -2.48
CA GLY A 471 3.49 3.82 -1.58
C GLY A 471 4.74 3.30 -2.28
N HIS A 472 4.62 2.79 -3.51
CA HIS A 472 5.81 2.37 -4.26
C HIS A 472 6.70 3.56 -4.63
N GLU A 473 6.15 4.75 -4.88
CA GLU A 473 6.93 5.96 -5.12
C GLU A 473 7.59 6.48 -3.84
N VAL A 474 6.90 6.33 -2.71
CA VAL A 474 7.35 6.80 -1.39
C VAL A 474 8.45 5.91 -0.81
N PHE A 475 8.21 4.58 -0.79
CA PHE A 475 9.03 3.64 -0.02
C PHE A 475 9.85 2.68 -0.87
N SER A 476 9.48 2.47 -2.14
CA SER A 476 10.15 1.54 -3.06
C SER A 476 10.49 2.21 -4.39
N GLY A 477 10.87 3.48 -4.34
CA GLY A 477 11.19 4.28 -5.52
C GLY A 477 12.40 3.77 -6.31
N PRO A 478 12.70 4.37 -7.45
CA PRO A 478 13.74 3.89 -8.37
C PRO A 478 15.15 3.98 -7.79
N ASN A 479 15.38 4.82 -6.80
CA ASN A 479 16.71 5.05 -6.23
C ASN A 479 16.98 4.14 -5.04
N VAL A 480 15.98 3.88 -4.20
CA VAL A 480 16.15 3.09 -2.98
C VAL A 480 14.82 2.51 -2.52
N ASN A 481 14.87 1.30 -1.96
CA ASN A 481 13.81 0.75 -1.14
C ASN A 481 14.13 1.08 0.33
N VAL A 482 13.30 1.93 0.93
CA VAL A 482 13.48 2.45 2.30
C VAL A 482 13.64 1.32 3.32
N PHE A 483 12.83 0.27 3.20
CA PHE A 483 12.88 -0.86 4.14
C PHE A 483 14.13 -1.72 3.93
N GLU A 484 14.53 -1.96 2.69
CA GLU A 484 15.76 -2.71 2.36
C GLU A 484 17.01 -1.96 2.83
N ALA A 485 17.06 -0.64 2.67
CA ALA A 485 18.16 0.18 3.19
C ALA A 485 18.35 -0.01 4.71
N VAL A 486 17.25 -0.06 5.46
CA VAL A 486 17.30 -0.33 6.91
C VAL A 486 17.64 -1.78 7.22
N GLN A 487 17.20 -2.74 6.41
CA GLN A 487 17.55 -4.16 6.56
C GLN A 487 19.03 -4.41 6.26
N HIS A 488 19.62 -3.74 5.27
CA HIS A 488 21.07 -3.78 5.00
C HIS A 488 21.87 -3.26 6.19
N LEU A 489 21.47 -2.10 6.75
CA LEU A 489 22.08 -1.60 7.97
C LEU A 489 21.99 -2.60 9.13
N LEU A 490 20.81 -3.21 9.33
CA LEU A 490 20.58 -4.19 10.39
C LEU A 490 21.50 -5.41 10.23
N ALA A 491 21.63 -5.93 9.01
CA ALA A 491 22.52 -7.04 8.70
C ALA A 491 24.00 -6.67 8.92
N ALA A 492 24.41 -5.49 8.48
CA ALA A 492 25.77 -4.98 8.68
C ALA A 492 26.13 -4.82 10.18
N LEU A 493 25.21 -4.28 10.99
CA LEU A 493 25.40 -4.16 12.43
C LEU A 493 25.57 -5.52 13.13
N ARG A 494 24.74 -6.51 12.76
CA ARG A 494 24.81 -7.88 13.31
C ARG A 494 26.05 -8.63 12.85
N GLY A 495 26.43 -8.45 11.59
CA GLY A 495 27.63 -8.99 11.02
C GLY A 495 28.92 -8.33 11.53
N ASN A 496 28.81 -7.29 12.38
CA ASN A 496 29.93 -6.42 12.80
C ASN A 496 30.72 -5.89 11.60
N PHE A 497 30.02 -5.57 10.52
CA PHE A 497 30.56 -5.14 9.23
C PHE A 497 30.49 -3.62 9.11
N ARG A 498 31.57 -2.92 9.45
CA ARG A 498 31.63 -1.45 9.48
C ARG A 498 31.43 -0.82 8.11
N ALA A 499 32.11 -1.34 7.09
CA ALA A 499 31.96 -0.80 5.73
C ALA A 499 30.52 -0.90 5.22
N GLY A 500 29.79 -1.96 5.58
CA GLY A 500 28.36 -2.08 5.28
C GLY A 500 27.50 -1.06 6.03
N VAL A 501 27.87 -0.72 7.26
CA VAL A 501 27.21 0.37 8.00
C VAL A 501 27.48 1.73 7.33
N GLU A 502 28.69 2.00 6.89
CA GLU A 502 29.07 3.23 6.16
C GLU A 502 28.33 3.32 4.80
N GLU A 503 28.22 2.22 4.06
CA GLU A 503 27.51 2.13 2.78
C GLU A 503 26.01 2.41 2.97
N SER A 504 25.41 1.85 4.05
CA SER A 504 23.99 2.07 4.37
C SER A 504 23.67 3.55 4.68
N LEU A 505 24.63 4.39 5.02
CA LEU A 505 24.41 5.84 5.20
C LEU A 505 23.99 6.51 3.90
N GLY A 506 24.58 6.12 2.78
CA GLY A 506 24.19 6.62 1.45
C GLY A 506 22.76 6.23 1.09
N ASP A 507 22.40 4.97 1.32
CA ASP A 507 21.04 4.48 1.10
C ASP A 507 20.02 5.20 1.98
N LEU A 508 20.35 5.45 3.24
CA LEU A 508 19.49 6.19 4.18
C LEU A 508 19.34 7.66 3.79
N ASP A 509 20.38 8.30 3.24
CA ASP A 509 20.29 9.67 2.72
C ASP A 509 19.37 9.74 1.48
N HIS A 510 19.47 8.77 0.59
CA HIS A 510 18.53 8.63 -0.54
C HIS A 510 17.10 8.38 -0.05
N ALA A 511 16.91 7.50 0.94
CA ALA A 511 15.61 7.22 1.54
C ALA A 511 14.97 8.47 2.16
N LEU A 512 15.74 9.25 2.94
CA LEU A 512 15.29 10.51 3.52
C LEU A 512 14.89 11.52 2.45
N SER A 513 15.69 11.64 1.38
CA SER A 513 15.38 12.54 0.26
C SER A 513 14.09 12.15 -0.45
N GLN A 514 13.91 10.85 -0.72
CA GLN A 514 12.72 10.30 -1.39
C GLN A 514 11.45 10.54 -0.55
N VAL A 515 11.48 10.23 0.75
CA VAL A 515 10.34 10.45 1.65
C VAL A 515 10.03 11.94 1.81
N SER A 516 11.06 12.80 1.88
CA SER A 516 10.87 14.25 1.95
C SER A 516 10.24 14.84 0.68
N ALA A 517 10.58 14.30 -0.49
CA ALA A 517 9.95 14.68 -1.75
C ALA A 517 8.46 14.30 -1.77
N ALA A 518 8.13 13.08 -1.36
CA ALA A 518 6.74 12.63 -1.23
C ALA A 518 5.95 13.47 -0.21
N GLN A 519 6.58 13.87 0.90
CA GLN A 519 5.96 14.75 1.89
C GLN A 519 5.64 16.13 1.31
N ALA A 520 6.55 16.70 0.50
CA ALA A 520 6.31 17.97 -0.18
C ALA A 520 5.14 17.87 -1.17
N GLU A 521 4.99 16.75 -1.87
CA GLU A 521 3.87 16.48 -2.76
C GLU A 521 2.55 16.38 -2.00
N VAL A 522 2.51 15.61 -0.90
CA VAL A 522 1.34 15.51 -0.02
C VAL A 522 0.95 16.89 0.53
N GLY A 523 1.93 17.71 0.92
CA GLY A 523 1.70 19.09 1.35
C GLY A 523 1.09 19.98 0.24
N ALA A 524 1.53 19.82 -1.00
CA ALA A 524 0.95 20.54 -2.14
C ALA A 524 -0.50 20.11 -2.42
N ILE A 525 -0.82 18.82 -2.29
CA ILE A 525 -2.18 18.29 -2.39
C ILE A 525 -3.06 18.89 -1.28
N ALA A 526 -2.58 18.91 -0.03
CA ALA A 526 -3.31 19.49 1.11
C ALA A 526 -3.67 20.98 0.87
N ASN A 527 -2.69 21.77 0.45
CA ASN A 527 -2.91 23.19 0.13
C ASN A 527 -3.93 23.38 -1.01
N ARG A 528 -3.90 22.53 -2.03
CA ARG A 528 -4.86 22.57 -3.14
C ARG A 528 -6.27 22.22 -2.68
N LEU A 529 -6.43 21.22 -1.81
CA LEU A 529 -7.71 20.83 -1.22
C LEU A 529 -8.28 21.96 -0.36
N GLU A 530 -7.46 22.61 0.47
CA GLU A 530 -7.86 23.75 1.30
C GLU A 530 -8.34 24.95 0.45
N ALA A 531 -7.57 25.31 -0.57
CA ALA A 531 -7.96 26.38 -1.50
C ALA A 531 -9.27 26.08 -2.23
N THR A 532 -9.44 24.81 -2.67
CA THR A 532 -10.66 24.38 -3.36
C THR A 532 -11.85 24.33 -2.40
N SER A 533 -11.67 23.89 -1.17
CA SER A 533 -12.70 23.91 -0.13
C SER A 533 -13.20 25.32 0.12
N SER A 534 -12.28 26.27 0.28
CA SER A 534 -12.63 27.69 0.46
C SER A 534 -13.43 28.25 -0.72
N ALA A 535 -13.01 27.97 -1.95
CA ALA A 535 -13.72 28.41 -3.15
C ALA A 535 -15.14 27.79 -3.26
N LEU A 536 -15.32 26.53 -2.89
CA LEU A 536 -16.63 25.89 -2.88
C LEU A 536 -17.53 26.41 -1.74
N ASP A 537 -16.98 26.76 -0.59
CA ASP A 537 -17.71 27.41 0.49
C ASP A 537 -18.21 28.80 0.08
N ASP A 538 -17.38 29.60 -0.59
CA ASP A 538 -17.78 30.89 -1.16
C ASP A 538 -18.89 30.72 -2.21
N ALA A 539 -18.77 29.72 -3.08
CA ALA A 539 -19.80 29.39 -4.07
C ALA A 539 -21.10 28.95 -3.40
N ARG A 540 -21.04 28.18 -2.30
CA ARG A 540 -22.21 27.76 -1.50
C ARG A 540 -22.91 28.97 -0.89
N VAL A 541 -22.17 29.93 -0.31
CA VAL A 541 -22.72 31.15 0.25
C VAL A 541 -23.41 31.98 -0.85
N LEU A 542 -22.78 32.10 -2.02
CA LEU A 542 -23.38 32.82 -3.17
C LEU A 542 -24.68 32.15 -3.63
N ALA A 543 -24.68 30.82 -3.80
CA ALA A 543 -25.86 30.06 -4.21
C ALA A 543 -26.99 30.16 -3.16
N THR A 544 -26.66 30.13 -1.87
CA THR A 544 -27.62 30.32 -0.77
C THR A 544 -28.25 31.70 -0.81
N ASN A 545 -27.43 32.77 -0.99
CA ASN A 545 -27.93 34.13 -1.12
C ASN A 545 -28.81 34.31 -2.36
N THR A 546 -28.43 33.67 -3.47
CA THR A 546 -29.21 33.68 -4.72
C THR A 546 -30.55 32.97 -4.51
N LEU A 547 -30.55 31.79 -3.88
CA LEU A 547 -31.76 31.06 -3.53
C LEU A 547 -32.68 31.90 -2.66
N SER A 548 -32.16 32.49 -1.56
CA SER A 548 -32.90 33.37 -0.67
C SER A 548 -33.56 34.52 -1.41
N SER A 549 -32.87 35.13 -2.41
CA SER A 549 -33.43 36.22 -3.22
C SER A 549 -34.64 35.79 -4.08
N PHE A 550 -34.75 34.52 -4.43
CA PHE A 550 -35.86 33.99 -5.21
C PHE A 550 -36.97 33.39 -4.34
N GLU A 551 -36.60 32.78 -3.23
CA GLU A 551 -37.50 31.97 -2.42
C GLU A 551 -38.07 32.73 -1.23
N ASP A 552 -37.28 33.58 -0.54
CA ASP A 552 -37.66 34.19 0.74
C ASP A 552 -38.56 35.40 0.57
N ILE A 553 -39.41 35.65 1.57
CA ILE A 553 -40.27 36.83 1.61
C ILE A 553 -39.55 38.04 2.21
N ASP A 554 -39.97 39.22 1.78
CA ASP A 554 -39.73 40.45 2.54
C ASP A 554 -40.77 40.54 3.67
N LEU A 555 -40.35 40.14 4.88
CA LEU A 555 -41.20 40.08 6.06
C LEU A 555 -41.90 41.40 6.34
N ALA A 556 -41.19 42.56 6.24
CA ALA A 556 -41.75 43.87 6.56
C ALA A 556 -42.87 44.24 5.58
N ARG A 557 -42.62 44.00 4.29
CA ARG A 557 -43.58 44.23 3.22
C ARG A 557 -44.79 43.29 3.34
N THR A 558 -44.56 42.00 3.59
CA THR A 558 -45.61 40.98 3.68
C THR A 558 -46.52 41.23 4.87
N ILE A 559 -45.98 41.64 6.03
CA ILE A 559 -46.76 42.04 7.20
C ILE A 559 -47.61 43.28 6.90
N SER A 560 -47.01 44.28 6.24
CA SER A 560 -47.73 45.51 5.83
C SER A 560 -48.89 45.19 4.89
N ASP A 561 -48.63 44.34 3.86
CA ASP A 561 -49.63 43.92 2.90
C ASP A 561 -50.76 43.07 3.60
N LEU A 562 -50.40 42.19 4.56
CA LEU A 562 -51.39 41.43 5.33
C LEU A 562 -52.29 42.38 6.15
N THR A 563 -51.72 43.35 6.87
CA THR A 563 -52.46 44.31 7.66
C THR A 563 -53.41 45.12 6.76
N LEU A 564 -52.95 45.52 5.59
CA LEU A 564 -53.81 46.22 4.60
C LEU A 564 -54.96 45.37 4.10
N GLN A 565 -54.74 44.04 3.88
CA GLN A 565 -55.81 43.10 3.51
C GLN A 565 -56.79 42.85 4.65
N GLU A 566 -56.33 42.80 5.91
CA GLU A 566 -57.19 42.68 7.09
C GLU A 566 -58.09 43.92 7.22
N TYR A 567 -57.58 45.12 7.07
CA TYR A 567 -58.40 46.36 7.02
C TYR A 567 -59.41 46.31 5.86
N ALA A 568 -59.01 45.85 4.68
CA ALA A 568 -59.91 45.75 3.52
C ALA A 568 -61.04 44.71 3.77
N ILE A 569 -60.75 43.59 4.43
CA ILE A 569 -61.73 42.59 4.82
C ILE A 569 -62.71 43.16 5.83
N GLN A 570 -62.22 43.89 6.85
CA GLN A 570 -63.06 44.54 7.86
C GLN A 570 -63.99 45.57 7.23
N ALA A 571 -63.45 46.48 6.38
CA ALA A 571 -64.24 47.50 5.71
C ALA A 571 -65.30 46.90 4.75
N ALA A 572 -64.92 45.84 4.01
CA ALA A 572 -65.86 45.14 3.13
C ALA A 572 -66.98 44.43 3.95
N GLY A 573 -66.61 43.84 5.10
CA GLY A 573 -67.59 43.21 6.05
C GLY A 573 -68.57 44.18 6.60
N GLU A 574 -68.11 45.37 7.08
CA GLU A 574 -68.94 46.44 7.56
C GLU A 574 -69.90 47.00 6.46
N THR A 575 -69.35 47.15 5.24
CA THR A 575 -70.18 47.63 4.12
C THR A 575 -71.25 46.62 3.72
N LEU A 576 -70.94 45.30 3.73
CA LEU A 576 -71.89 44.22 3.50
C LEU A 576 -72.93 44.19 4.58
N GLY A 577 -72.58 44.35 5.87
CA GLY A 577 -73.49 44.43 6.99
C GLY A 577 -74.50 45.55 6.81
N ARG A 578 -74.03 46.79 6.49
CA ARG A 578 -74.91 47.95 6.25
C ARG A 578 -75.87 47.76 5.04
N ILE A 579 -75.43 47.06 4.02
CA ILE A 579 -76.31 46.76 2.86
C ILE A 579 -77.39 45.72 3.29
N PHE A 580 -77.00 44.71 4.06
CA PHE A 580 -77.96 43.74 4.62
C PHE A 580 -79.00 44.41 5.52
N ASP A 581 -78.62 45.28 6.46
CA ASP A 581 -79.50 45.96 7.34
C ASP A 581 -80.48 46.88 6.58
N ASN A 582 -79.98 47.59 5.57
CA ASN A 582 -80.87 48.46 4.75
C ASN A 582 -81.79 47.67 3.82
N SER A 583 -81.41 46.50 3.33
CA SER A 583 -82.22 45.61 2.48
C SER A 583 -83.36 44.94 3.30
N LEU A 584 -83.04 44.47 4.52
CA LEU A 584 -84.06 43.87 5.43
C LEU A 584 -85.09 44.85 5.93
N LEU A 585 -84.68 46.10 6.22
CA LEU A 585 -85.56 47.18 6.64
C LEU A 585 -86.56 47.63 5.54
N LYS A 586 -86.21 47.48 4.29
CA LYS A 586 -87.06 47.74 3.14
C LYS A 586 -88.12 46.65 2.89
N HIS A 587 -87.86 45.40 3.30
CA HIS A 587 -88.84 44.29 3.18
C HIS A 587 -89.75 44.10 4.37
N LEU A 588 -89.49 44.73 5.47
CA LEU A 588 -90.32 44.69 6.71
C LEU A 588 -91.20 45.88 6.88
N ARG A 589 -91.31 46.81 5.95
CA ARG A 589 -92.29 47.90 5.84
C ARG A 589 -93.21 47.63 4.62
#